data_e40caf91452b412b17c5fc82ab11d4aa
#
_entry.id   e40caf91452b412b17c5fc82ab11d4aa
#
_cell.length_a   1.000
_cell.length_b   1.000
_cell.length_c   1.000
_cell.angle_alpha   90.00
_cell.angle_beta   90.00
_cell.angle_gamma   90.00
#
_symmetry.space_group_name_H-M   'P 1'
#
loop_
_entity.id
_entity.type
_entity.pdbx_description
1 polymer ?
#
loop_
_entity_poly.entity_id
_entity_poly.type
_entity_poly.pdbx_seq_one_letter_code
_entity_poly.pdbx_strand_id
1 'polypeptide(L)'
;MFSRRILAGAAVLAVIGGGVAAQNYNLRPSFGTANLRFNFAPDPFVVNVTAGGTIPAERLGGPGCVGTIAQAPDVRLNYQAGGGLPLWIGARSAADVTLVVNLPNGRWICNDDFQGTNPGIILRQPMSGQYDIWVG
;
A
#
# COMPACT_ATOMS: atom_id res chain seq x y z
N MET A 1 -7.44 -11.51 49.88
CA MET A 1 -7.16 -11.44 49.43
C MET A 1 -7.17 -11.73 48.43
N PHE A 2 -7.14 -11.87 47.63
CA PHE A 2 -7.14 -12.07 46.75
C PHE A 2 -7.04 -11.76 45.66
N SER A 3 -6.99 -11.47 45.41
CA SER A 3 -6.98 -11.13 44.57
C SER A 3 -6.22 -10.93 43.74
N ARG A 4 -5.75 -10.62 43.51
CA ARG A 4 -4.98 -10.39 42.91
C ARG A 4 -4.70 -10.88 41.93
N ARG A 5 -4.57 -11.23 41.75
CA ARG A 5 -4.12 -11.74 41.06
C ARG A 5 -4.56 -11.71 40.00
N ILE A 6 -4.81 -11.61 39.79
CA ILE A 6 -5.35 -11.75 38.95
C ILE A 6 -5.07 -11.00 38.06
N LEU A 7 -4.74 -10.35 38.30
CA LEU A 7 -4.32 -9.71 37.64
C LEU A 7 -3.72 -10.03 36.76
N ALA A 8 -3.33 -10.50 37.08
CA ALA A 8 -2.47 -11.04 36.47
C ALA A 8 -2.90 -11.18 35.17
N GLY A 9 -3.77 -11.69 35.17
CA GLY A 9 -4.07 -12.00 33.95
C GLY A 9 -3.73 -11.00 33.03
N ALA A 10 -3.86 -10.08 33.43
CA ALA A 10 -3.59 -9.09 32.62
C ALA A 10 -2.60 -9.37 31.72
N ALA A 11 -1.72 -9.65 32.17
CA ALA A 11 -0.63 -9.81 31.42
C ALA A 11 -0.99 -10.29 30.16
N VAL A 12 -1.60 -11.04 30.18
CA VAL A 12 -1.87 -11.57 29.11
C VAL A 12 -1.97 -10.85 28.10
N LEU A 13 -2.51 -10.31 28.27
CA LEU A 13 -2.75 -9.69 27.32
C LEU A 13 -1.86 -9.25 26.55
N ALA A 14 -1.16 -8.95 27.02
CA ALA A 14 -0.13 -8.42 26.39
C ALA A 14 0.08 -9.18 25.24
N VAL A 15 0.16 -10.24 25.41
CA VAL A 15 0.39 -11.03 24.40
C VAL A 15 -0.28 -10.68 23.24
N ILE A 16 -1.35 -10.32 23.30
CA ILE A 16 -1.96 -9.94 22.26
C ILE A 16 -1.18 -9.16 21.44
N GLY A 17 -0.55 -8.34 22.02
CA GLY A 17 0.16 -7.48 21.22
C GLY A 17 1.02 -8.19 20.27
N GLY A 18 1.39 -9.29 20.59
CA GLY A 18 2.31 -9.94 19.76
C GLY A 18 1.76 -10.13 18.40
N GLY A 19 0.65 -9.69 18.29
CA GLY A 19 0.06 -9.90 17.15
C GLY A 19 0.67 -9.80 15.87
N VAL A 20 -0.11 -9.60 14.95
CA VAL A 20 0.14 -9.77 13.58
C VAL A 20 0.68 -8.50 13.00
N ALA A 21 1.74 -8.60 12.25
CA ALA A 21 2.21 -7.47 11.47
C ALA A 21 1.20 -7.18 10.37
N ALA A 22 1.00 -5.93 10.07
CA ALA A 22 0.10 -5.47 9.02
C ALA A 22 0.77 -4.33 8.26
N GLN A 23 0.37 -4.11 7.04
CA GLN A 23 0.82 -2.96 6.26
C GLN A 23 0.41 -1.67 6.97
N ASN A 24 1.23 -0.67 6.88
CA ASN A 24 1.00 0.56 7.62
C ASN A 24 1.37 1.79 6.77
N TYR A 25 0.35 2.48 6.30
CA TYR A 25 0.52 3.68 5.49
C TYR A 25 1.02 4.90 6.28
N ASN A 26 1.15 4.80 7.59
CA ASN A 26 1.72 5.88 8.38
C ASN A 26 3.25 5.79 8.46
N LEU A 27 3.81 4.67 8.08
CA LEU A 27 5.26 4.50 8.11
C LEU A 27 5.90 5.26 6.95
N ARG A 28 7.16 5.59 7.15
CA ARG A 28 7.93 6.24 6.09
C ARG A 28 8.10 5.28 4.91
N PRO A 29 7.82 5.73 3.69
CA PRO A 29 8.01 4.87 2.52
C PRO A 29 9.47 4.54 2.29
N SER A 30 9.73 3.29 1.90
CA SER A 30 11.10 2.78 1.77
C SER A 30 11.86 3.40 0.61
N PHE A 31 11.17 3.79 -0.45
CA PHE A 31 11.79 4.31 -1.67
C PHE A 31 11.38 5.76 -1.98
N GLY A 32 10.92 6.48 -0.97
CA GLY A 32 10.74 7.90 -1.07
C GLY A 32 9.32 8.36 -1.36
N THR A 33 9.20 9.67 -1.48
CA THR A 33 7.92 10.35 -1.70
C THR A 33 8.01 11.18 -2.97
N ALA A 34 7.02 11.03 -3.83
CA ALA A 34 6.86 11.85 -5.02
C ALA A 34 5.75 12.87 -4.77
N ASN A 35 5.98 14.11 -5.20
CA ASN A 35 4.97 15.17 -5.12
C ASN A 35 4.66 15.58 -6.55
N LEU A 36 3.48 15.23 -7.03
CA LEU A 36 3.10 15.45 -8.41
C LEU A 36 1.73 16.14 -8.49
N ARG A 37 1.48 16.79 -9.61
CA ARG A 37 0.19 17.36 -9.93
C ARG A 37 -0.23 16.87 -11.31
N PHE A 38 -1.51 17.02 -11.61
CA PHE A 38 -2.01 16.65 -12.94
C PHE A 38 -1.13 17.25 -14.03
N ASN A 39 -1.01 16.53 -15.13
CA ASN A 39 -0.18 16.93 -16.27
C ASN A 39 1.32 17.02 -15.91
N PHE A 40 1.79 16.16 -14.99
CA PHE A 40 3.19 16.15 -14.59
C PHE A 40 4.10 15.67 -15.71
N ALA A 41 5.36 16.08 -15.63
CA ALA A 41 6.42 15.63 -16.51
C ALA A 41 7.65 15.28 -15.67
N PRO A 42 8.38 14.20 -16.00
CA PRO A 42 8.12 13.29 -17.12
C PRO A 42 6.90 12.41 -16.85
N ASP A 43 6.31 11.90 -17.93
CA ASP A 43 5.20 10.95 -17.85
C ASP A 43 5.56 9.73 -18.71
N PRO A 44 5.75 8.55 -18.12
CA PRO A 44 5.52 8.25 -16.70
C PRO A 44 6.63 8.78 -15.81
N PHE A 45 6.26 9.09 -14.58
CA PHE A 45 7.21 9.35 -13.51
C PHE A 45 7.57 7.99 -12.89
N VAL A 46 8.85 7.65 -12.86
CA VAL A 46 9.31 6.32 -12.50
C VAL A 46 10.11 6.34 -11.21
N VAL A 47 9.80 5.41 -10.31
CA VAL A 47 10.58 5.17 -9.10
C VAL A 47 11.02 3.71 -9.13
N ASN A 48 12.31 3.48 -8.93
CA ASN A 48 12.82 2.12 -8.84
C ASN A 48 12.65 1.60 -7.42
N VAL A 49 12.02 0.45 -7.31
CA VAL A 49 11.77 -0.18 -6.01
C VAL A 49 12.21 -1.64 -6.05
N THR A 50 12.41 -2.21 -4.89
CA THR A 50 12.58 -3.65 -4.73
C THR A 50 11.29 -4.19 -4.16
N ALA A 51 10.60 -5.01 -4.93
CA ALA A 51 9.34 -5.61 -4.52
C ALA A 51 9.58 -6.66 -3.44
N GLY A 52 8.57 -6.91 -2.63
CA GLY A 52 8.62 -7.98 -1.66
C GLY A 52 7.89 -7.67 -0.37
N GLY A 53 8.08 -8.53 0.60
CA GLY A 53 7.45 -8.43 1.89
C GLY A 53 6.91 -9.79 2.32
N THR A 54 6.34 -9.82 3.52
CA THR A 54 5.84 -11.07 4.11
C THR A 54 4.39 -10.98 4.56
N ILE A 55 3.74 -9.85 4.33
CA ILE A 55 2.36 -9.65 4.77
C ILE A 55 1.42 -10.01 3.62
N PRO A 56 0.53 -10.99 3.81
CA PRO A 56 -0.40 -11.37 2.74
C PRO A 56 -1.35 -10.23 2.38
N ALA A 57 -1.39 -9.86 1.11
CA ALA A 57 -2.28 -8.82 0.63
C ALA A 57 -3.74 -9.23 0.70
N GLU A 58 -4.04 -10.53 0.74
CA GLU A 58 -5.40 -11.04 0.87
C GLU A 58 -6.08 -10.52 2.12
N ARG A 59 -5.33 -10.12 3.12
CA ARG A 59 -5.91 -9.54 4.34
C ARG A 59 -6.68 -8.26 4.10
N LEU A 60 -6.44 -7.60 2.98
CA LEU A 60 -7.18 -6.40 2.61
C LEU A 60 -8.58 -6.70 2.10
N GLY A 61 -8.83 -7.95 1.69
CA GLY A 61 -10.17 -8.43 1.39
C GLY A 61 -10.76 -7.99 0.06
N GLY A 62 -10.03 -7.26 -0.75
CA GLY A 62 -10.53 -6.79 -2.04
C GLY A 62 -10.15 -7.70 -3.20
N PRO A 63 -10.79 -7.52 -4.36
CA PRO A 63 -10.43 -8.25 -5.56
C PRO A 63 -9.01 -7.88 -6.00
N GLY A 64 -8.27 -8.86 -6.48
CA GLY A 64 -6.90 -8.64 -6.93
C GLY A 64 -5.88 -8.45 -5.82
N CYS A 65 -6.27 -8.54 -4.56
CA CYS A 65 -5.35 -8.45 -3.44
C CYS A 65 -4.74 -9.81 -3.18
N VAL A 66 -3.65 -10.09 -3.85
CA VAL A 66 -2.91 -11.35 -3.78
C VAL A 66 -1.42 -11.04 -3.57
N GLY A 67 -0.65 -12.07 -3.21
CA GLY A 67 0.77 -11.94 -2.98
C GLY A 67 1.11 -11.39 -1.61
N THR A 68 2.36 -10.98 -1.43
CA THR A 68 2.85 -10.49 -0.15
C THR A 68 3.50 -9.12 -0.31
N ILE A 69 3.28 -8.26 0.67
CA ILE A 69 3.79 -6.88 0.66
C ILE A 69 4.52 -6.57 1.95
N ALA A 70 5.28 -5.49 1.96
CA ALA A 70 6.00 -5.03 3.14
C ALA A 70 5.05 -4.32 4.12
N GLN A 71 5.52 -4.09 5.33
CA GLN A 71 4.77 -3.31 6.30
C GLN A 71 4.70 -1.84 5.89
N ALA A 72 5.85 -1.25 5.59
CA ALA A 72 5.90 0.14 5.13
C ALA A 72 5.60 0.22 3.62
N PRO A 73 4.99 1.30 3.15
CA PRO A 73 4.82 1.49 1.71
C PRO A 73 6.17 1.56 1.01
N ASP A 74 6.20 1.17 -0.23
CA ASP A 74 7.39 1.35 -1.05
C ASP A 74 7.52 2.81 -1.47
N VAL A 75 6.45 3.40 -1.94
CA VAL A 75 6.44 4.79 -2.43
C VAL A 75 5.20 5.50 -1.90
N ARG A 76 5.38 6.76 -1.54
CA ARG A 76 4.26 7.66 -1.25
C ARG A 76 4.12 8.65 -2.40
N LEU A 77 2.91 8.83 -2.87
CA LEU A 77 2.60 9.84 -3.86
C LEU A 77 1.66 10.88 -3.24
N ASN A 78 2.11 12.12 -3.15
CA ASN A 78 1.24 13.23 -2.85
C ASN A 78 0.80 13.83 -4.18
N TYR A 79 -0.47 13.72 -4.50
CA TYR A 79 -0.98 14.06 -5.82
C TYR A 79 -2.01 15.18 -5.76
N GLN A 80 -1.89 16.12 -6.70
CA GLN A 80 -2.90 17.14 -6.90
C GLN A 80 -3.63 16.84 -8.21
N ALA A 81 -4.87 16.42 -8.10
CA ALA A 81 -5.70 16.10 -9.25
C ALA A 81 -6.21 17.36 -9.92
N GLY A 82 -6.56 17.27 -11.19
CA GLY A 82 -7.12 18.38 -11.94
C GLY A 82 -7.18 18.10 -13.42
N GLY A 83 -7.73 19.06 -14.17
CA GLY A 83 -7.81 18.98 -15.62
C GLY A 83 -8.69 17.86 -16.17
N GLY A 84 -9.46 17.19 -15.34
CA GLY A 84 -10.24 16.04 -15.78
C GLY A 84 -9.38 14.85 -16.19
N LEU A 85 -8.12 14.82 -15.80
CA LEU A 85 -7.18 13.80 -16.24
C LEU A 85 -7.21 12.59 -15.31
N PRO A 86 -7.12 11.37 -15.84
CA PRO A 86 -7.00 10.17 -15.01
C PRO A 86 -5.58 10.06 -14.47
N LEU A 87 -5.43 9.22 -13.46
CA LEU A 87 -4.13 8.83 -12.92
C LEU A 87 -3.96 7.32 -13.07
N TRP A 88 -2.86 6.92 -13.68
CA TRP A 88 -2.47 5.53 -13.75
C TRP A 88 -1.31 5.27 -12.80
N ILE A 89 -1.43 4.22 -12.00
CA ILE A 89 -0.37 3.75 -11.12
C ILE A 89 -0.11 2.30 -11.49
N GLY A 90 1.13 1.97 -11.79
CA GLY A 90 1.46 0.63 -12.20
C GLY A 90 2.87 0.25 -11.81
N ALA A 91 3.18 -1.02 -11.95
CA ALA A 91 4.52 -1.54 -11.74
C ALA A 91 4.94 -2.37 -12.95
N ARG A 92 6.23 -2.37 -13.21
CA ARG A 92 6.82 -3.16 -14.30
C ARG A 92 7.97 -3.96 -13.73
N SER A 93 7.97 -5.27 -13.99
CA SER A 93 8.99 -6.18 -13.51
C SER A 93 9.12 -7.34 -14.48
N ALA A 94 10.29 -7.98 -14.48
CA ALA A 94 10.48 -9.25 -15.19
C ALA A 94 9.80 -10.39 -14.41
N ALA A 95 9.66 -10.24 -13.11
CA ALA A 95 8.96 -11.20 -12.26
C ALA A 95 7.48 -10.80 -12.14
N ASP A 96 6.67 -11.75 -11.74
CA ASP A 96 5.27 -11.51 -11.46
C ASP A 96 5.18 -10.75 -10.12
N VAL A 97 4.60 -9.57 -10.13
CA VAL A 97 4.50 -8.71 -8.95
C VAL A 97 3.05 -8.25 -8.78
N THR A 98 2.71 -7.92 -7.55
CA THR A 98 1.39 -7.40 -7.21
C THR A 98 1.49 -5.92 -6.82
N LEU A 99 0.41 -5.18 -7.00
CA LEU A 99 0.33 -3.76 -6.69
C LEU A 99 -0.81 -3.52 -5.70
N VAL A 100 -0.50 -2.83 -4.63
CA VAL A 100 -1.47 -2.44 -3.62
C VAL A 100 -1.37 -0.94 -3.41
N VAL A 101 -2.49 -0.25 -3.41
CA VAL A 101 -2.55 1.20 -3.21
C VAL A 101 -3.58 1.53 -2.14
N ASN A 102 -3.16 2.34 -1.17
CA ASN A 102 -4.06 2.97 -0.22
C ASN A 102 -4.37 4.37 -0.74
N LEU A 103 -5.62 4.65 -0.97
CA LEU A 103 -6.09 5.91 -1.55
C LEU A 103 -6.23 7.01 -0.50
N PRO A 104 -6.31 8.28 -0.92
CA PRO A 104 -6.50 9.40 0.02
C PRO A 104 -7.72 9.27 0.93
N ASN A 105 -8.75 8.55 0.53
CA ASN A 105 -9.92 8.32 1.37
C ASN A 105 -9.81 7.09 2.27
N GLY A 106 -8.64 6.46 2.31
CA GLY A 106 -8.39 5.28 3.14
C GLY A 106 -8.76 3.95 2.48
N ARG A 107 -9.36 3.95 1.31
CA ARG A 107 -9.71 2.70 0.64
C ARG A 107 -8.48 2.03 0.07
N TRP A 108 -8.52 0.72 0.02
CA TRP A 108 -7.48 -0.12 -0.56
C TRP A 108 -7.90 -0.61 -1.93
N ILE A 109 -6.99 -0.54 -2.89
CA ILE A 109 -7.18 -1.11 -4.22
C ILE A 109 -5.96 -1.95 -4.55
N CYS A 110 -6.19 -3.11 -5.12
CA CYS A 110 -5.13 -4.01 -5.53
C CYS A 110 -5.31 -4.40 -6.99
N ASN A 111 -4.21 -4.75 -7.63
CA ASN A 111 -4.22 -5.36 -8.96
C ASN A 111 -3.00 -6.24 -9.09
N ASP A 112 -3.17 -7.36 -9.76
CA ASP A 112 -2.09 -8.32 -9.95
C ASP A 112 -1.67 -8.37 -11.42
N ASP A 113 -2.64 -8.32 -12.32
CA ASP A 113 -2.40 -8.44 -13.74
C ASP A 113 -3.18 -7.38 -14.51
N PHE A 114 -2.50 -6.43 -15.08
CA PHE A 114 -3.10 -5.41 -15.95
C PHE A 114 -2.60 -5.57 -17.39
N GLN A 115 -1.29 -5.74 -17.54
CA GLN A 115 -0.65 -6.04 -18.83
C GLN A 115 0.26 -7.25 -18.64
N GLY A 116 -0.26 -8.45 -18.96
CA GLY A 116 0.45 -9.67 -18.64
C GLY A 116 0.55 -9.80 -17.12
N THR A 117 1.76 -9.96 -16.63
CA THR A 117 2.03 -10.05 -15.19
C THR A 117 2.39 -8.70 -14.55
N ASN A 118 2.26 -7.61 -15.29
CA ASN A 118 2.51 -6.28 -14.76
C ASN A 118 1.20 -5.65 -14.27
N PRO A 119 1.09 -5.32 -12.99
CA PRO A 119 -0.12 -4.77 -12.43
C PRO A 119 -0.28 -3.29 -12.74
N GLY A 120 -1.52 -2.82 -12.75
CA GLY A 120 -1.84 -1.41 -12.95
C GLY A 120 -3.24 -1.07 -12.48
N ILE A 121 -3.39 0.17 -12.05
CA ILE A 121 -4.65 0.71 -11.56
C ILE A 121 -4.90 2.02 -12.30
N ILE A 122 -6.08 2.17 -12.88
CA ILE A 122 -6.49 3.40 -13.52
C ILE A 122 -7.55 4.05 -12.65
N LEU A 123 -7.27 5.26 -12.20
CA LEU A 123 -8.22 6.09 -11.48
C LEU A 123 -8.74 7.14 -12.44
N ARG A 124 -9.98 7.00 -12.88
CA ARG A 124 -10.53 7.89 -13.91
C ARG A 124 -10.87 9.26 -13.35
N GLN A 125 -11.18 9.32 -12.08
CA GLN A 125 -11.44 10.57 -11.35
C GLN A 125 -10.62 10.54 -10.06
N PRO A 126 -9.30 10.74 -10.18
CA PRO A 126 -8.43 10.63 -9.02
C PRO A 126 -8.71 11.74 -8.01
N MET A 127 -8.56 11.40 -6.74
CA MET A 127 -8.64 12.36 -5.66
C MET A 127 -7.28 13.03 -5.48
N SER A 128 -7.29 14.27 -5.02
CA SER A 128 -6.07 14.89 -4.49
C SER A 128 -5.79 14.33 -3.11
N GLY A 129 -4.52 14.13 -2.80
CA GLY A 129 -4.10 13.68 -1.48
C GLY A 129 -2.99 12.67 -1.53
N GLN A 130 -2.86 11.91 -0.45
CA GLN A 130 -1.78 10.96 -0.25
C GLN A 130 -2.20 9.56 -0.72
N TYR A 131 -1.38 9.01 -1.59
CA TYR A 131 -1.48 7.63 -2.05
C TYR A 131 -0.26 6.89 -1.51
N ASP A 132 -0.45 5.77 -0.86
CA ASP A 132 0.64 4.91 -0.44
C ASP A 132 0.63 3.63 -1.26
N ILE A 133 1.78 3.24 -1.77
CA ILE A 133 1.92 2.26 -2.83
C ILE A 133 2.88 1.16 -2.41
N TRP A 134 2.45 -0.08 -2.53
CA TRP A 134 3.25 -1.27 -2.26
C TRP A 134 3.37 -2.10 -3.54
N VAL A 135 4.54 -2.67 -3.76
CA VAL A 135 4.80 -3.63 -4.84
C VAL A 135 5.36 -4.89 -4.19
N GLY A 136 4.67 -6.00 -4.38
CA GLY A 136 5.05 -7.26 -3.74
C GLY A 136 5.23 -8.44 -4.66
#